data_340de25c4521e031a30d808b1123e0e8
#
_entry.id   340de25c4521e031a30d808b1123e0e8
#
_cell.length_a   1.000
_cell.length_b   1.000
_cell.length_c   1.000
_cell.angle_alpha   90.00
_cell.angle_beta   90.00
_cell.angle_gamma   90.00
#
_symmetry.space_group_name_H-M   'P 1'
#
loop_
_entity.id
_entity.type
_entity.pdbx_description
1 polymer ?
#
loop_
_entity_poly.entity_id
_entity_poly.type
_entity_poly.pdbx_seq_one_letter_code
_entity_poly.pdbx_strand_id
1 'polypeptide(L)'
;IGFAILIPVLFFLPETVIKNDLEREKSVWYKNYYKLLRSEIFVGSTFIYGFTTGSFFAILAVGSTVFSKNLGIESTGFGLIWSSLTILYASASFYAGSLTARIGLMRVLNLGVIFNLIAGFLFALLIYLTGTNIYSIILPLSLMFFAHGFIVSMSMAKAVSDFPNIAGASSGLSSSLGLVTGGLFSILSGSIYSGEFLPIAIVVWLSTCFCYLCFLLVRKGEKKKSLQLS
;
A
#
# COMPACT_ATOMS: atom_id res chain seq x y z
N ILE A 1 21.23 10.93 8.12
CA ILE A 1 20.00 10.74 8.95
C ILE A 1 19.97 9.30 9.48
N GLY A 2 20.07 8.23 8.67
CA GLY A 2 20.00 6.83 9.11
C GLY A 2 21.01 6.47 10.22
N PHE A 3 22.26 6.89 10.09
CA PHE A 3 23.27 6.69 11.12
C PHE A 3 22.97 7.46 12.43
N ALA A 4 22.37 8.64 12.34
CA ALA A 4 21.98 9.42 13.51
C ALA A 4 20.84 8.76 14.31
N ILE A 5 20.00 7.96 13.66
CA ILE A 5 18.95 7.17 14.31
C ILE A 5 19.51 5.85 14.86
N LEU A 6 20.47 5.24 14.15
CA LEU A 6 21.06 3.96 14.55
C LEU A 6 21.72 4.04 15.94
N ILE A 7 22.44 5.13 16.21
CA ILE A 7 23.15 5.33 17.50
C ILE A 7 22.19 5.28 18.70
N PRO A 8 21.11 6.09 18.75
CA PRO A 8 20.15 6.00 19.85
C PRO A 8 19.49 4.60 19.96
N VAL A 9 19.17 3.96 18.83
CA VAL A 9 18.58 2.62 18.84
C VAL A 9 19.49 1.61 19.51
N LEU A 10 20.79 1.61 19.22
CA LEU A 10 21.75 0.69 19.80
C LEU A 10 21.97 0.91 21.31
N PHE A 11 21.85 2.16 21.80
CA PHE A 11 22.14 2.48 23.20
C PHE A 11 20.90 2.55 24.09
N PHE A 12 19.73 2.87 23.54
CA PHE A 12 18.53 3.14 24.32
C PHE A 12 17.40 2.11 24.12
N LEU A 13 17.47 1.24 23.08
CA LEU A 13 16.45 0.19 22.91
C LEU A 13 16.88 -1.06 23.67
N PRO A 14 16.20 -1.40 24.79
CA PRO A 14 16.45 -2.66 25.49
C PRO A 14 15.98 -3.83 24.63
N GLU A 15 16.70 -4.95 24.70
CA GLU A 15 16.27 -6.20 24.08
C GLU A 15 14.96 -6.67 24.74
N THR A 16 13.88 -6.69 23.98
CA THR A 16 12.54 -7.09 24.46
C THR A 16 12.24 -8.55 24.21
N VAL A 17 13.12 -9.28 23.51
CA VAL A 17 12.95 -10.72 23.27
C VAL A 17 13.26 -11.49 24.54
N ILE A 18 12.27 -12.18 25.10
CA ILE A 18 12.44 -13.08 26.23
C ILE A 18 13.24 -14.31 25.76
N LYS A 19 14.39 -14.57 26.37
CA LYS A 19 15.32 -15.68 25.97
C LYS A 19 14.67 -17.06 25.88
N ASN A 20 13.60 -17.33 26.62
CA ASN A 20 12.85 -18.57 26.54
C ASN A 20 12.14 -18.80 25.21
N ASP A 21 11.94 -17.74 24.39
CA ASP A 21 11.41 -17.88 23.04
C ASP A 21 12.49 -18.25 22.01
N LEU A 22 13.77 -18.18 22.37
CA LEU A 22 14.90 -18.59 21.51
C LEU A 22 15.03 -20.13 21.36
N GLU A 23 14.44 -20.91 22.27
CA GLU A 23 14.31 -22.39 22.14
C GLU A 23 13.09 -22.79 21.29
N ARG A 24 12.21 -21.84 20.92
CA ARG A 24 11.16 -22.07 19.93
C ARG A 24 11.82 -22.42 18.61
N GLU A 25 11.85 -23.72 18.35
CA GLU A 25 12.16 -24.37 17.09
C GLU A 25 13.04 -23.52 16.16
N LYS A 26 14.23 -24.00 15.85
CA LYS A 26 14.95 -23.68 14.61
C LYS A 26 14.03 -24.02 13.43
N SER A 27 12.91 -23.34 13.34
CA SER A 27 11.96 -23.41 12.24
C SER A 27 12.76 -23.05 11.00
N VAL A 28 12.97 -24.05 10.18
CA VAL A 28 13.73 -23.92 8.96
C VAL A 28 13.10 -22.76 8.20
N TRP A 29 13.83 -21.68 7.99
CA TRP A 29 13.35 -20.38 7.49
C TRP A 29 12.39 -20.52 6.28
N TYR A 30 12.62 -21.46 5.38
CA TYR A 30 11.75 -21.69 4.22
C TYR A 30 10.35 -22.21 4.60
N LYS A 31 10.18 -22.95 5.73
CA LYS A 31 8.87 -23.40 6.19
C LYS A 31 7.99 -22.22 6.63
N ASN A 32 8.59 -21.19 7.21
CA ASN A 32 7.87 -19.97 7.59
C ASN A 32 7.35 -19.23 6.36
N TYR A 33 8.19 -19.04 5.33
CA TYR A 33 7.78 -18.43 4.09
C TYR A 33 6.69 -19.24 3.36
N TYR A 34 6.83 -20.55 3.32
CA TYR A 34 5.82 -21.44 2.75
C TYR A 34 4.47 -21.34 3.48
N LYS A 35 4.49 -21.29 4.82
CA LYS A 35 3.29 -21.09 5.65
C LYS A 35 2.61 -19.75 5.32
N LEU A 36 3.38 -18.68 5.20
CA LEU A 36 2.88 -17.35 4.85
C LEU A 36 2.22 -17.36 3.47
N LEU A 37 2.91 -17.87 2.45
CA LEU A 37 2.43 -17.88 1.07
C LEU A 37 1.20 -18.79 0.84
N ARG A 38 0.91 -19.73 1.75
CA ARG A 38 -0.33 -20.52 1.72
C ARG A 38 -1.52 -19.86 2.40
N SER A 39 -1.30 -18.81 3.15
CA SER A 39 -2.38 -18.12 3.86
C SER A 39 -3.10 -17.13 2.94
N GLU A 40 -4.40 -17.34 2.71
CA GLU A 40 -5.26 -16.42 1.96
C GLU A 40 -5.23 -15.01 2.59
N ILE A 41 -5.14 -14.92 3.92
CA ILE A 41 -5.10 -13.63 4.65
C ILE A 41 -3.77 -12.93 4.42
N PHE A 42 -2.65 -13.65 4.54
CA PHE A 42 -1.33 -13.06 4.32
C PHE A 42 -1.15 -12.60 2.87
N VAL A 43 -1.41 -13.49 1.92
CA VAL A 43 -1.27 -13.19 0.48
C VAL A 43 -2.19 -12.04 0.08
N GLY A 44 -3.47 -12.09 0.49
CA GLY A 44 -4.42 -11.02 0.22
C GLY A 44 -3.96 -9.68 0.79
N SER A 45 -3.55 -9.64 2.07
CA SER A 45 -3.08 -8.41 2.73
C SER A 45 -1.82 -7.85 2.08
N THR A 46 -0.86 -8.72 1.74
CA THR A 46 0.38 -8.35 1.05
C THR A 46 0.11 -7.74 -0.33
N PHE A 47 -0.79 -8.32 -1.11
CA PHE A 47 -1.11 -7.80 -2.43
C PHE A 47 -2.06 -6.60 -2.40
N ILE A 48 -2.89 -6.41 -1.36
CA ILE A 48 -3.56 -5.13 -1.11
C ILE A 48 -2.52 -4.01 -1.00
N TYR A 49 -1.51 -4.21 -0.15
CA TYR A 49 -0.39 -3.28 -0.03
C TYR A 49 0.36 -3.11 -1.36
N GLY A 50 0.67 -4.21 -2.04
CA GLY A 50 1.41 -4.23 -3.30
C GLY A 50 0.71 -3.46 -4.42
N PHE A 51 -0.56 -3.73 -4.68
CA PHE A 51 -1.32 -3.04 -5.73
C PHE A 51 -1.56 -1.57 -5.41
N THR A 52 -1.79 -1.23 -4.14
CA THR A 52 -1.92 0.17 -3.74
C THR A 52 -0.60 0.93 -3.94
N THR A 53 0.53 0.36 -3.54
CA THR A 53 1.87 0.91 -3.81
C THR A 53 2.18 0.96 -5.30
N GLY A 54 1.73 -0.06 -6.06
CA GLY A 54 1.82 -0.12 -7.52
C GLY A 54 1.15 1.06 -8.21
N SER A 55 -0.08 1.42 -7.79
CA SER A 55 -0.78 2.60 -8.30
C SER A 55 0.03 3.89 -8.11
N PHE A 56 0.65 4.04 -6.94
CA PHE A 56 1.51 5.17 -6.62
C PHE A 56 2.76 5.25 -7.50
N PHE A 57 3.47 4.12 -7.62
CA PHE A 57 4.70 4.05 -8.41
C PHE A 57 4.43 4.18 -9.92
N ALA A 58 3.26 3.73 -10.39
CA ALA A 58 2.81 3.94 -11.75
C ALA A 58 2.71 5.43 -12.10
N ILE A 59 2.09 6.22 -11.21
CA ILE A 59 1.94 7.67 -11.40
C ILE A 59 3.28 8.37 -11.19
N LEU A 60 4.04 7.99 -10.16
CA LEU A 60 5.32 8.62 -9.85
C LEU A 60 6.34 8.47 -10.98
N ALA A 61 6.35 7.32 -11.66
CA ALA A 61 7.29 7.01 -12.75
C ALA A 61 7.19 8.02 -13.91
N VAL A 62 6.00 8.51 -14.22
CA VAL A 62 5.76 9.41 -15.36
C VAL A 62 5.29 10.78 -14.93
N GLY A 63 4.94 10.96 -13.65
CA GLY A 63 4.26 12.15 -13.14
C GLY A 63 5.02 13.44 -13.42
N SER A 64 6.31 13.52 -13.09
CA SER A 64 7.11 14.72 -13.35
C SER A 64 7.10 15.10 -14.85
N THR A 65 7.18 14.11 -15.74
CA THR A 65 7.14 14.33 -17.20
C THR A 65 5.77 14.83 -17.65
N VAL A 66 4.68 14.24 -17.13
CA VAL A 66 3.30 14.68 -17.45
C VAL A 66 3.06 16.10 -16.96
N PHE A 67 3.45 16.41 -15.73
CA PHE A 67 3.27 17.75 -15.17
C PHE A 67 4.06 18.80 -15.97
N SER A 68 5.29 18.49 -16.37
CA SER A 68 6.11 19.40 -17.16
C SER A 68 5.57 19.57 -18.59
N LYS A 69 5.30 18.48 -19.31
CA LYS A 69 4.93 18.54 -20.74
C LYS A 69 3.47 18.95 -20.98
N ASN A 70 2.54 18.46 -20.16
CA ASN A 70 1.11 18.66 -20.38
C ASN A 70 0.53 19.84 -19.59
N LEU A 71 1.13 20.20 -18.45
CA LEU A 71 0.63 21.25 -17.57
C LEU A 71 1.57 22.45 -17.45
N GLY A 72 2.78 22.39 -18.02
CA GLY A 72 3.79 23.45 -17.89
C GLY A 72 4.32 23.64 -16.47
N ILE A 73 4.14 22.64 -15.60
CA ILE A 73 4.57 22.69 -14.20
C ILE A 73 5.95 22.03 -14.09
N GLU A 74 6.94 22.80 -13.64
CA GLU A 74 8.29 22.33 -13.44
C GLU A 74 8.39 21.20 -12.37
N SER A 75 9.49 20.45 -12.37
CA SER A 75 9.74 19.35 -11.43
C SER A 75 9.63 19.78 -9.97
N THR A 76 10.01 21.02 -9.64
CA THR A 76 9.87 21.59 -8.29
C THR A 76 8.39 21.72 -7.91
N GLY A 77 7.54 22.20 -8.80
CA GLY A 77 6.09 22.30 -8.60
C GLY A 77 5.44 20.93 -8.42
N PHE A 78 5.84 19.94 -9.23
CA PHE A 78 5.41 18.56 -9.04
C PHE A 78 5.81 18.03 -7.64
N GLY A 79 7.04 18.27 -7.18
CA GLY A 79 7.50 17.88 -5.85
C GLY A 79 6.70 18.52 -4.72
N LEU A 80 6.33 19.80 -4.85
CA LEU A 80 5.49 20.50 -3.87
C LEU A 80 4.07 19.94 -3.79
N ILE A 81 3.45 19.67 -4.95
CA ILE A 81 2.13 19.02 -5.02
C ILE A 81 2.19 17.64 -4.38
N TRP A 82 3.19 16.82 -4.72
CA TRP A 82 3.37 15.48 -4.15
C TRP A 82 3.58 15.51 -2.64
N SER A 83 4.37 16.45 -2.15
CA SER A 83 4.59 16.66 -0.72
C SER A 83 3.30 17.04 0.01
N SER A 84 2.49 17.92 -0.57
CA SER A 84 1.19 18.31 -0.01
C SER A 84 0.22 17.12 0.09
N LEU A 85 0.19 16.27 -0.94
CA LEU A 85 -0.60 15.04 -0.94
C LEU A 85 -0.07 14.03 0.10
N THR A 86 1.24 14.00 0.33
CA THR A 86 1.86 13.14 1.37
C THR A 86 1.43 13.54 2.78
N ILE A 87 1.19 14.82 3.04
CA ILE A 87 0.61 15.29 4.31
C ILE A 87 -0.80 14.70 4.50
N LEU A 88 -1.61 14.65 3.45
CA LEU A 88 -2.93 14.04 3.49
C LEU A 88 -2.85 12.54 3.79
N TYR A 89 -1.91 11.83 3.16
CA TYR A 89 -1.61 10.43 3.47
C TYR A 89 -1.23 10.23 4.94
N ALA A 90 -0.31 11.04 5.46
CA ALA A 90 0.15 10.93 6.84
C ALA A 90 -1.00 11.17 7.83
N SER A 91 -1.82 12.21 7.59
CA SER A 91 -3.00 12.52 8.40
C SER A 91 -4.01 11.37 8.39
N ALA A 92 -4.29 10.79 7.23
CA ALA A 92 -5.18 9.64 7.09
C ALA A 92 -4.63 8.41 7.81
N SER A 93 -3.33 8.15 7.74
CA SER A 93 -2.69 7.02 8.44
C SER A 93 -2.79 7.17 9.96
N PHE A 94 -2.61 8.39 10.46
CA PHE A 94 -2.79 8.70 11.88
C PHE A 94 -4.23 8.46 12.34
N TYR A 95 -5.19 8.94 11.54
CA TYR A 95 -6.62 8.77 11.81
C TYR A 95 -7.05 7.29 11.72
N ALA A 96 -6.45 6.52 10.80
CA ALA A 96 -6.71 5.10 10.65
C ALA A 96 -6.44 4.29 11.94
N GLY A 97 -5.38 4.62 12.68
CA GLY A 97 -5.07 4.00 13.97
C GLY A 97 -6.19 4.23 15.01
N SER A 98 -6.61 5.48 15.17
CA SER A 98 -7.70 5.86 16.08
C SER A 98 -9.04 5.22 15.69
N LEU A 99 -9.32 5.18 14.39
CA LEU A 99 -10.54 4.60 13.87
C LEU A 99 -10.57 3.08 14.05
N THR A 100 -9.41 2.43 13.92
CA THR A 100 -9.27 0.98 14.13
C THR A 100 -9.64 0.56 15.56
N ALA A 101 -9.30 1.39 16.56
CA ALA A 101 -9.69 1.14 17.94
C ALA A 101 -11.21 1.19 18.15
N ARG A 102 -11.95 1.94 17.31
CA ARG A 102 -13.40 2.12 17.43
C ARG A 102 -14.21 1.10 16.62
N ILE A 103 -13.82 0.85 15.38
CA ILE A 103 -14.62 0.02 14.46
C ILE A 103 -13.94 -1.27 14.01
N GLY A 104 -12.68 -1.47 14.38
CA GLY A 104 -11.88 -2.66 14.05
C GLY A 104 -11.14 -2.56 12.70
N LEU A 105 -10.02 -3.28 12.64
CA LEU A 105 -9.07 -3.24 11.52
C LEU A 105 -9.72 -3.55 10.15
N MET A 106 -10.51 -4.61 10.07
CA MET A 106 -11.11 -5.04 8.80
C MET A 106 -12.10 -4.03 8.22
N ARG A 107 -12.81 -3.28 9.07
CA ARG A 107 -13.74 -2.23 8.61
C ARG A 107 -12.96 -1.02 8.10
N VAL A 108 -11.89 -0.63 8.78
CA VAL A 108 -11.01 0.47 8.33
C VAL A 108 -10.33 0.12 7.01
N LEU A 109 -9.80 -1.10 6.88
CA LEU A 109 -9.21 -1.58 5.63
C LEU A 109 -10.25 -1.57 4.49
N ASN A 110 -11.48 -2.00 4.74
CA ASN A 110 -12.57 -1.96 3.76
C ASN A 110 -12.87 -0.54 3.27
N LEU A 111 -12.96 0.44 4.19
CA LEU A 111 -13.16 1.85 3.83
C LEU A 111 -12.03 2.36 2.93
N GLY A 112 -10.78 2.08 3.31
CA GLY A 112 -9.61 2.46 2.50
C GLY A 112 -9.68 1.87 1.09
N VAL A 113 -9.95 0.57 0.98
CA VAL A 113 -10.02 -0.13 -0.32
C VAL A 113 -11.16 0.41 -1.20
N ILE A 114 -12.33 0.72 -0.61
CA ILE A 114 -13.45 1.33 -1.35
C ILE A 114 -13.09 2.73 -1.84
N PHE A 115 -12.53 3.58 -0.99
CA PHE A 115 -12.07 4.91 -1.39
C PHE A 115 -11.02 4.85 -2.51
N ASN A 116 -10.08 3.91 -2.41
CA ASN A 116 -9.06 3.69 -3.43
C ASN A 116 -9.68 3.25 -4.78
N LEU A 117 -10.67 2.36 -4.75
CA LEU A 117 -11.37 1.89 -5.95
C LEU A 117 -12.13 3.06 -6.62
N ILE A 118 -12.86 3.85 -5.84
CA ILE A 118 -13.57 5.04 -6.33
C ILE A 118 -12.58 6.05 -6.92
N ALA A 119 -11.48 6.31 -6.21
CA ALA A 119 -10.44 7.25 -6.65
C ALA A 119 -9.77 6.82 -7.95
N GLY A 120 -9.43 5.53 -8.09
CA GLY A 120 -8.87 4.98 -9.33
C GLY A 120 -9.83 5.07 -10.51
N PHE A 121 -11.13 4.78 -10.28
CA PHE A 121 -12.16 4.95 -11.29
C PHE A 121 -12.33 6.42 -11.69
N LEU A 122 -12.43 7.33 -10.72
CA LEU A 122 -12.53 8.77 -10.98
C LEU A 122 -11.30 9.30 -11.73
N PHE A 123 -10.12 8.78 -11.42
CA PHE A 123 -8.89 9.18 -12.11
C PHE A 123 -8.94 8.84 -13.59
N ALA A 124 -9.28 7.59 -13.94
CA ALA A 124 -9.42 7.18 -15.34
C ALA A 124 -10.57 7.92 -16.05
N LEU A 125 -11.72 8.08 -15.38
CA LEU A 125 -12.90 8.76 -15.93
C LEU A 125 -12.64 10.23 -16.22
N LEU A 126 -12.05 10.97 -15.27
CA LEU A 126 -11.79 12.40 -15.44
C LEU A 126 -10.74 12.65 -16.53
N ILE A 127 -9.66 11.85 -16.57
CA ILE A 127 -8.68 11.95 -17.65
C ILE A 127 -9.33 11.65 -19.02
N TYR A 128 -10.22 10.67 -19.09
CA TYR A 128 -10.94 10.33 -20.33
C TYR A 128 -11.88 11.46 -20.78
N LEU A 129 -12.65 12.05 -19.87
CA LEU A 129 -13.68 13.05 -20.21
C LEU A 129 -13.10 14.46 -20.44
N THR A 130 -12.10 14.86 -19.67
CA THR A 130 -11.62 16.26 -19.64
C THR A 130 -10.17 16.42 -20.10
N GLY A 131 -9.53 15.31 -20.45
CA GLY A 131 -8.10 15.28 -20.78
C GLY A 131 -7.19 15.47 -19.57
N THR A 132 -5.90 15.59 -19.85
CA THR A 132 -4.87 15.79 -18.82
C THR A 132 -4.86 17.25 -18.38
N ASN A 133 -5.50 17.54 -17.26
CA ASN A 133 -5.49 18.85 -16.61
C ASN A 133 -5.27 18.72 -15.10
N ILE A 134 -4.99 19.83 -14.42
CA ILE A 134 -4.62 19.85 -13.01
C ILE A 134 -5.72 19.25 -12.11
N TYR A 135 -6.99 19.53 -12.41
CA TYR A 135 -8.13 19.06 -11.61
C TYR A 135 -8.42 17.58 -11.83
N SER A 136 -8.31 17.09 -13.08
CA SER A 136 -8.49 15.67 -13.40
C SER A 136 -7.43 14.77 -12.76
N ILE A 137 -6.29 15.36 -12.37
CA ILE A 137 -5.22 14.65 -11.67
C ILE A 137 -5.33 14.82 -10.15
N ILE A 138 -5.33 16.05 -9.63
CA ILE A 138 -5.17 16.32 -8.20
C ILE A 138 -6.38 15.83 -7.40
N LEU A 139 -7.60 15.99 -7.91
CA LEU A 139 -8.81 15.62 -7.16
C LEU A 139 -8.86 14.09 -6.86
N PRO A 140 -8.75 13.19 -7.85
CA PRO A 140 -8.72 11.76 -7.55
C PRO A 140 -7.43 11.35 -6.83
N LEU A 141 -6.27 11.98 -7.10
CA LEU A 141 -5.05 11.70 -6.37
C LEU A 141 -5.20 12.02 -4.88
N SER A 142 -5.83 13.12 -4.52
CA SER A 142 -6.06 13.47 -3.12
C SER A 142 -6.85 12.38 -2.39
N LEU A 143 -7.90 11.83 -3.04
CA LEU A 143 -8.65 10.72 -2.49
C LEU A 143 -7.83 9.42 -2.44
N MET A 144 -6.96 9.17 -3.43
CA MET A 144 -6.04 8.02 -3.42
C MET A 144 -5.03 8.13 -2.28
N PHE A 145 -4.42 9.30 -2.05
CA PHE A 145 -3.47 9.51 -0.96
C PHE A 145 -4.13 9.30 0.41
N PHE A 146 -5.35 9.81 0.57
CA PHE A 146 -6.14 9.57 1.77
C PHE A 146 -6.42 8.07 1.97
N ALA A 147 -6.92 7.38 0.95
CA ALA A 147 -7.18 5.95 0.97
C ALA A 147 -5.91 5.12 1.26
N HIS A 148 -4.77 5.52 0.70
CA HIS A 148 -3.48 4.88 0.88
C HIS A 148 -3.04 4.89 2.36
N GLY A 149 -3.30 5.97 3.10
CA GLY A 149 -3.04 6.05 4.55
C GLY A 149 -3.78 4.97 5.34
N PHE A 150 -5.03 4.69 4.99
CA PHE A 150 -5.79 3.59 5.59
C PHE A 150 -5.26 2.22 5.16
N ILE A 151 -5.03 2.02 3.87
CA ILE A 151 -4.69 0.71 3.31
C ILE A 151 -3.33 0.23 3.79
N VAL A 152 -2.28 1.05 3.67
CA VAL A 152 -0.91 0.63 4.00
C VAL A 152 -0.80 0.22 5.47
N SER A 153 -1.32 1.07 6.36
CA SER A 153 -1.27 0.80 7.80
C SER A 153 -2.04 -0.48 8.17
N MET A 154 -3.25 -0.65 7.64
CA MET A 154 -4.12 -1.75 8.01
C MET A 154 -3.75 -3.07 7.33
N SER A 155 -3.32 -3.05 6.07
CA SER A 155 -2.91 -4.27 5.36
C SER A 155 -1.63 -4.85 5.95
N MET A 156 -0.65 -4.02 6.31
CA MET A 156 0.58 -4.46 6.98
C MET A 156 0.29 -5.00 8.39
N ALA A 157 -0.54 -4.29 9.16
CA ALA A 157 -0.96 -4.77 10.48
C ALA A 157 -1.69 -6.13 10.36
N LYS A 158 -2.54 -6.31 9.34
CA LYS A 158 -3.25 -7.57 9.12
C LYS A 158 -2.33 -8.70 8.70
N ALA A 159 -1.37 -8.44 7.80
CA ALA A 159 -0.39 -9.44 7.39
C ALA A 159 0.44 -10.00 8.56
N VAL A 160 0.74 -9.15 9.56
CA VAL A 160 1.57 -9.52 10.71
C VAL A 160 0.76 -10.12 11.86
N SER A 161 -0.44 -9.58 12.15
CA SER A 161 -1.23 -9.95 13.32
C SER A 161 -1.64 -11.43 13.36
N ASP A 162 -1.78 -12.08 12.21
CA ASP A 162 -2.13 -13.50 12.11
C ASP A 162 -0.93 -14.44 12.29
N PHE A 163 0.29 -13.87 12.33
CA PHE A 163 1.55 -14.62 12.43
C PHE A 163 2.50 -14.04 13.49
N PRO A 164 2.05 -13.87 14.75
CA PRO A 164 2.85 -13.21 15.79
C PRO A 164 4.19 -13.92 16.06
N ASN A 165 4.24 -15.23 15.92
CA ASN A 165 5.46 -16.02 16.15
C ASN A 165 6.54 -15.84 15.07
N ILE A 166 6.18 -15.33 13.90
CA ILE A 166 7.06 -15.08 12.75
C ILE A 166 6.82 -13.67 12.19
N ALA A 167 6.50 -12.70 13.06
CA ALA A 167 6.14 -11.33 12.68
C ALA A 167 7.22 -10.65 11.82
N GLY A 168 8.50 -10.85 12.13
CA GLY A 168 9.61 -10.31 11.34
C GLY A 168 9.66 -10.88 9.91
N ALA A 169 9.47 -12.19 9.73
CA ALA A 169 9.41 -12.82 8.41
C ALA A 169 8.16 -12.35 7.64
N SER A 170 7.03 -12.22 8.34
CA SER A 170 5.78 -11.74 7.75
C SER A 170 5.89 -10.30 7.27
N SER A 171 6.37 -9.38 8.10
CA SER A 171 6.53 -7.96 7.72
C SER A 171 7.57 -7.78 6.60
N GLY A 172 8.72 -8.46 6.71
CA GLY A 172 9.77 -8.40 5.70
C GLY A 172 9.32 -8.92 4.34
N LEU A 173 8.67 -10.09 4.29
CA LEU A 173 8.16 -10.66 3.05
C LEU A 173 7.05 -9.78 2.43
N SER A 174 6.10 -9.31 3.25
CA SER A 174 5.03 -8.43 2.80
C SER A 174 5.56 -7.12 2.21
N SER A 175 6.51 -6.47 2.90
CA SER A 175 7.14 -5.24 2.40
C SER A 175 7.91 -5.47 1.10
N SER A 176 8.69 -6.55 1.02
CA SER A 176 9.48 -6.88 -0.18
C SER A 176 8.58 -7.15 -1.39
N LEU A 177 7.54 -7.98 -1.23
CA LEU A 177 6.60 -8.28 -2.32
C LEU A 177 5.82 -7.03 -2.74
N GLY A 178 5.45 -6.18 -1.79
CA GLY A 178 4.79 -4.91 -2.08
C GLY A 178 5.66 -3.96 -2.90
N LEU A 179 6.94 -3.82 -2.53
CA LEU A 179 7.89 -2.99 -3.28
C LEU A 179 8.20 -3.57 -4.66
N VAL A 180 8.34 -4.89 -4.79
CA VAL A 180 8.49 -5.56 -6.10
C VAL A 180 7.28 -5.27 -6.98
N THR A 181 6.07 -5.38 -6.45
CA THR A 181 4.84 -5.03 -7.17
C THR A 181 4.87 -3.56 -7.61
N GLY A 182 5.26 -2.64 -6.71
CA GLY A 182 5.44 -1.23 -7.03
C GLY A 182 6.44 -1.00 -8.18
N GLY A 183 7.60 -1.65 -8.13
CA GLY A 183 8.62 -1.59 -9.17
C GLY A 183 8.11 -2.08 -10.54
N LEU A 184 7.36 -3.19 -10.56
CA LEU A 184 6.76 -3.72 -11.79
C LEU A 184 5.77 -2.73 -12.40
N PHE A 185 4.93 -2.09 -11.59
CA PHE A 185 4.00 -1.06 -12.07
C PHE A 185 4.73 0.21 -12.56
N SER A 186 5.84 0.58 -11.93
CA SER A 186 6.69 1.69 -12.39
C SER A 186 7.27 1.39 -13.77
N ILE A 187 7.84 0.19 -13.97
CA ILE A 187 8.38 -0.25 -15.27
C ILE A 187 7.27 -0.30 -16.32
N LEU A 188 6.12 -0.90 -16.00
CA LEU A 188 4.97 -0.98 -16.89
C LEU A 188 4.53 0.41 -17.34
N SER A 189 4.35 1.33 -16.41
CA SER A 189 3.93 2.70 -16.71
C SER A 189 4.96 3.44 -17.55
N GLY A 190 6.24 3.33 -17.23
CA GLY A 190 7.32 3.92 -18.03
C GLY A 190 7.35 3.38 -19.47
N SER A 191 7.08 2.08 -19.66
CA SER A 191 7.13 1.44 -20.99
C SER A 191 5.92 1.77 -21.88
N ILE A 192 4.74 1.99 -21.30
CA ILE A 192 3.52 2.29 -22.07
C ILE A 192 3.28 3.79 -22.24
N TYR A 193 4.03 4.64 -21.54
CA TYR A 193 3.87 6.09 -21.63
C TYR A 193 4.37 6.61 -22.99
N SER A 194 3.45 7.10 -23.82
CA SER A 194 3.71 7.64 -25.15
C SER A 194 3.41 9.16 -25.27
N GLY A 195 3.29 9.85 -24.13
CA GLY A 195 2.90 11.27 -24.08
C GLY A 195 1.47 11.49 -23.59
N GLU A 196 0.61 10.48 -23.67
CA GLU A 196 -0.75 10.50 -23.15
C GLU A 196 -0.82 9.90 -21.74
N PHE A 197 -1.64 10.50 -20.89
CA PHE A 197 -1.77 10.04 -19.50
C PHE A 197 -2.90 9.03 -19.29
N LEU A 198 -3.82 8.90 -20.24
CA LEU A 198 -4.96 7.99 -20.16
C LEU A 198 -4.55 6.51 -19.98
N PRO A 199 -3.57 5.94 -20.72
CA PRO A 199 -3.14 4.57 -20.49
C PRO A 199 -2.66 4.31 -19.06
N ILE A 200 -1.97 5.30 -18.46
CA ILE A 200 -1.50 5.21 -17.07
C ILE A 200 -2.68 5.25 -16.09
N ALA A 201 -3.66 6.12 -16.35
CA ALA A 201 -4.86 6.20 -15.52
C ALA A 201 -5.65 4.86 -15.54
N ILE A 202 -5.70 4.18 -16.68
CA ILE A 202 -6.31 2.84 -16.81
C ILE A 202 -5.52 1.80 -16.00
N VAL A 203 -4.20 1.79 -16.09
CA VAL A 203 -3.35 0.89 -15.28
C VAL A 203 -3.57 1.12 -13.79
N VAL A 204 -3.65 2.37 -13.35
CA VAL A 204 -3.94 2.73 -11.97
C VAL A 204 -5.32 2.21 -11.55
N TRP A 205 -6.36 2.42 -12.37
CA TRP A 205 -7.69 1.89 -12.08
C TRP A 205 -7.72 0.37 -11.99
N LEU A 206 -7.09 -0.34 -12.92
CA LEU A 206 -6.97 -1.81 -12.86
C LEU A 206 -6.26 -2.26 -11.59
N SER A 207 -5.21 -1.56 -11.19
CA SER A 207 -4.51 -1.85 -9.93
C SER A 207 -5.44 -1.71 -8.71
N THR A 208 -6.30 -0.68 -8.68
CA THR A 208 -7.29 -0.53 -7.59
C THR A 208 -8.36 -1.63 -7.61
N CYS A 209 -8.75 -2.12 -8.80
CA CYS A 209 -9.64 -3.28 -8.93
C CYS A 209 -8.99 -4.55 -8.36
N PHE A 210 -7.72 -4.82 -8.69
CA PHE A 210 -6.99 -5.95 -8.12
C PHE A 210 -6.80 -5.82 -6.61
N CYS A 211 -6.55 -4.62 -6.11
CA CYS A 211 -6.52 -4.35 -4.67
C CYS A 211 -7.85 -4.77 -4.00
N TYR A 212 -8.98 -4.42 -4.59
CA TYR A 212 -10.30 -4.82 -4.10
C TYR A 212 -10.51 -6.35 -4.14
N LEU A 213 -10.11 -7.02 -5.21
CA LEU A 213 -10.17 -8.48 -5.31
C LEU A 213 -9.34 -9.16 -4.21
N CYS A 214 -8.13 -8.63 -3.93
CA CYS A 214 -7.31 -9.12 -2.82
C CYS A 214 -7.99 -8.92 -1.47
N PHE A 215 -8.71 -7.81 -1.28
CA PHE A 215 -9.51 -7.59 -0.06
C PHE A 215 -10.62 -8.65 0.10
N LEU A 216 -11.27 -9.05 -0.98
CA LEU A 216 -12.26 -10.14 -0.93
C LEU A 216 -11.63 -11.48 -0.53
N LEU A 217 -10.38 -11.76 -0.95
CA LEU A 217 -9.62 -12.93 -0.51
C LEU A 217 -9.34 -12.89 1.00
N VAL A 218 -8.91 -11.74 1.52
CA VAL A 218 -8.71 -11.57 2.99
C VAL A 218 -10.00 -11.84 3.75
N ARG A 219 -11.11 -11.25 3.30
CA ARG A 219 -12.43 -11.43 3.92
C ARG A 219 -12.88 -12.89 3.92
N LYS A 220 -12.61 -13.62 2.84
CA LYS A 220 -12.91 -15.06 2.74
C LYS A 220 -12.06 -15.87 3.72
N GLY A 221 -10.75 -15.57 3.83
CA GLY A 221 -9.85 -16.22 4.77
C GLY A 221 -10.27 -15.99 6.23
N GLU A 222 -10.67 -14.77 6.58
CA GLU A 222 -11.20 -14.44 7.91
C GLU A 222 -12.46 -15.25 8.26
N LYS A 223 -13.40 -15.36 7.32
CA LYS A 223 -14.62 -16.15 7.51
C LYS A 223 -14.32 -17.64 7.73
N LYS A 224 -13.35 -18.20 7.00
CA LYS A 224 -12.92 -19.58 7.22
C LYS A 224 -12.31 -19.78 8.61
N LYS A 225 -11.46 -18.83 9.04
CA LYS A 225 -10.82 -18.88 10.36
C LYS A 225 -11.86 -18.83 11.50
N SER A 226 -12.88 -17.96 11.39
CA SER A 226 -13.93 -17.87 12.40
C SER A 226 -14.76 -19.15 12.52
N LEU A 227 -15.02 -19.85 11.39
CA LEU A 227 -15.76 -21.11 11.38
C LEU A 227 -14.96 -22.30 11.95
N GLN A 228 -13.62 -22.22 11.98
CA GLN A 228 -12.78 -23.27 12.58
C GLN A 228 -12.60 -23.10 14.10
N LEU A 229 -12.92 -21.93 14.63
CA LEU A 229 -12.84 -21.61 16.06
C LEU A 229 -14.17 -21.71 16.80
N SER A 230 -15.29 -21.85 16.07
CA SER A 230 -16.64 -22.11 16.59
C SER A 230 -16.91 -23.59 16.69
#